data_f4c1dc7361b0eace3b93ec14ebf85d61
#
_entry.id   f4c1dc7361b0eace3b93ec14ebf85d61
#
_cell.length_a   1.000
_cell.length_b   1.000
_cell.length_c   1.000
_cell.angle_alpha   90.00
_cell.angle_beta   90.00
_cell.angle_gamma   90.00
#
_symmetry.space_group_name_H-M   'P 1'
#
loop_
_entity.id
_entity.type
_entity.pdbx_description
1 polymer ?
#
loop_
_entity_poly.entity_id
_entity_poly.type
_entity_poly.pdbx_seq_one_letter_code
_entity_poly.pdbx_strand_id
1 'polypeptide(L)'
;MERYILGIDIGTTSVKALLISESGALAAEGRADHDLISAHPGWAEENAEVWWSNAVAAVRQITDAHPDMAENIVSAGVSGMVPALALNGENFSTAAELLGRDLCHVHFIDIDLPKNGMCLAPGDGTLPMKDYLKVLSDRGYTGGITPELWGTTYHHCAEQAMEKSLAFLRENSL
;
A
#
# COMPACT_ATOMS: atom_id res chain seq x y z
N MET A 1 -4.60 -23.51 -21.72
CA MET A 1 -4.49 -23.67 -20.27
C MET A 1 -5.16 -22.46 -19.63
N GLU A 2 -5.88 -22.64 -18.56
CA GLU A 2 -6.50 -21.56 -17.80
C GLU A 2 -5.41 -20.71 -17.14
N ARG A 3 -5.59 -19.39 -17.19
CA ARG A 3 -4.64 -18.43 -16.58
C ARG A 3 -5.18 -17.92 -15.27
N TYR A 4 -4.27 -17.57 -14.37
CA TYR A 4 -4.62 -17.15 -13.03
C TYR A 4 -3.97 -15.82 -12.67
N ILE A 5 -4.63 -15.09 -11.77
CA ILE A 5 -4.12 -13.87 -11.13
C ILE A 5 -4.01 -14.17 -9.63
N LEU A 6 -2.86 -13.85 -9.06
CA LEU A 6 -2.60 -13.95 -7.63
C LEU A 6 -2.87 -12.60 -6.96
N GLY A 7 -3.81 -12.55 -6.03
CA GLY A 7 -4.04 -11.42 -5.14
C GLY A 7 -3.45 -11.68 -3.76
N ILE A 8 -2.75 -10.72 -3.19
CA ILE A 8 -2.22 -10.80 -1.83
C ILE A 8 -2.78 -9.60 -1.04
N ASP A 9 -3.43 -9.87 0.09
CA ASP A 9 -3.96 -8.85 0.99
C ASP A 9 -3.23 -8.92 2.34
N ILE A 10 -2.52 -7.84 2.68
CA ILE A 10 -1.77 -7.71 3.93
C ILE A 10 -2.63 -6.93 4.92
N GLY A 11 -3.34 -7.67 5.76
CA GLY A 11 -4.21 -7.10 6.79
C GLY A 11 -3.56 -7.01 8.17
N THR A 12 -4.25 -6.41 9.13
CA THR A 12 -3.80 -6.20 10.53
C THR A 12 -3.63 -7.47 11.35
N THR A 13 -4.27 -8.55 10.99
CA THR A 13 -4.27 -9.80 11.77
C THR A 13 -3.99 -11.03 10.91
N SER A 14 -3.86 -10.85 9.62
CA SER A 14 -3.53 -11.94 8.70
C SER A 14 -3.11 -11.42 7.35
N VAL A 15 -2.28 -12.19 6.67
CA VAL A 15 -2.07 -12.07 5.23
C VAL A 15 -2.88 -13.16 4.53
N LYS A 16 -3.58 -12.77 3.47
CA LYS A 16 -4.36 -13.68 2.62
C LYS A 16 -3.81 -13.68 1.21
N ALA A 17 -3.79 -14.84 0.59
CA ALA A 17 -3.50 -14.98 -0.83
C ALA A 17 -4.70 -15.63 -1.53
N LEU A 18 -5.10 -15.10 -2.67
CA LEU A 18 -6.22 -15.60 -3.47
C LEU A 18 -5.72 -15.87 -4.89
N LEU A 19 -6.03 -17.05 -5.40
CA LEU A 19 -5.81 -17.37 -6.81
C LEU A 19 -7.13 -17.32 -7.56
N ILE A 20 -7.22 -16.39 -8.52
CA ILE A 20 -8.44 -16.14 -9.28
C ILE A 20 -8.19 -16.51 -10.74
N SER A 21 -9.09 -17.31 -11.32
CA SER A 21 -9.04 -17.66 -12.73
C SER A 21 -9.41 -16.48 -13.62
N GLU A 22 -9.07 -16.53 -14.91
CA GLU A 22 -9.43 -15.49 -15.88
C GLU A 22 -10.95 -15.33 -16.07
N SER A 23 -11.75 -16.33 -15.64
CA SER A 23 -13.21 -16.23 -15.59
C SER A 23 -13.74 -15.49 -14.34
N GLY A 24 -12.87 -15.11 -13.41
CA GLY A 24 -13.22 -14.46 -12.14
C GLY A 24 -13.58 -15.43 -11.00
N ALA A 25 -13.43 -16.73 -11.20
CA ALA A 25 -13.70 -17.70 -10.16
C ALA A 25 -12.51 -17.83 -9.20
N LEU A 26 -12.81 -17.94 -7.89
CA LEU A 26 -11.81 -18.27 -6.87
C LEU A 26 -11.37 -19.73 -7.06
N ALA A 27 -10.10 -19.93 -7.39
CA ALA A 27 -9.53 -21.25 -7.65
C ALA A 27 -8.86 -21.84 -6.40
N ALA A 28 -8.15 -21.00 -5.61
CA ALA A 28 -7.51 -21.42 -4.37
C ALA A 28 -7.32 -20.22 -3.45
N GLU A 29 -7.13 -20.50 -2.15
CA GLU A 29 -6.81 -19.48 -1.15
C GLU A 29 -5.77 -19.99 -0.16
N GLY A 30 -4.99 -19.06 0.40
CA GLY A 30 -4.04 -19.31 1.47
C GLY A 30 -4.12 -18.19 2.50
N ARG A 31 -3.77 -18.50 3.75
CA ARG A 31 -3.83 -17.53 4.86
C ARG A 31 -2.76 -17.83 5.89
N ALA A 32 -2.17 -16.75 6.42
CA ALA A 32 -1.29 -16.82 7.58
C ALA A 32 -1.66 -15.71 8.56
N ASP A 33 -1.92 -16.10 9.81
CA ASP A 33 -2.36 -15.16 10.86
C ASP A 33 -1.18 -14.58 11.63
N HIS A 34 -1.37 -13.39 12.19
CA HIS A 34 -0.44 -12.74 13.12
C HIS A 34 -1.22 -11.87 14.11
N ASP A 35 -0.56 -11.52 15.18
CA ASP A 35 -1.12 -10.67 16.22
C ASP A 35 -0.68 -9.22 16.01
N LEU A 36 -1.63 -8.31 16.21
CA LEU A 36 -1.35 -6.88 16.33
C LEU A 36 -0.57 -6.62 17.63
N ILE A 37 0.53 -5.90 17.54
CA ILE A 37 1.34 -5.52 18.70
C ILE A 37 0.74 -4.24 19.29
N SER A 38 0.39 -4.29 20.57
CA SER A 38 -0.11 -3.13 21.31
C SER A 38 0.70 -2.98 22.61
N ALA A 39 1.86 -2.33 22.52
CA ALA A 39 2.75 -2.12 23.66
C ALA A 39 2.19 -1.11 24.67
N HIS A 40 1.32 -0.19 24.21
CA HIS A 40 0.70 0.83 25.03
C HIS A 40 -0.78 1.00 24.67
N PRO A 41 -1.64 1.47 25.60
CA PRO A 41 -3.04 1.75 25.29
C PRO A 41 -3.17 2.72 24.10
N GLY A 42 -3.92 2.32 23.07
CA GLY A 42 -4.15 3.11 21.87
C GLY A 42 -3.06 3.02 20.79
N TRP A 43 -1.99 2.24 21.04
CA TRP A 43 -0.98 1.97 20.02
C TRP A 43 -1.31 0.67 19.29
N ALA A 44 -1.02 0.66 18.01
CA ALA A 44 -1.14 -0.51 17.14
C ALA A 44 0.10 -0.57 16.25
N GLU A 45 0.90 -1.60 16.42
CA GLU A 45 2.15 -1.78 15.70
C GLU A 45 2.14 -3.12 14.99
N GLU A 46 2.81 -3.17 13.86
CA GLU A 46 2.98 -4.37 13.05
C GLU A 46 4.46 -4.62 12.77
N ASN A 47 4.81 -5.88 12.64
CA ASN A 47 6.17 -6.27 12.28
C ASN A 47 6.22 -6.63 10.79
N ALA A 48 6.93 -5.84 10.00
CA ALA A 48 7.06 -6.03 8.56
C ALA A 48 7.70 -7.39 8.18
N GLU A 49 8.59 -7.94 8.98
CA GLU A 49 9.18 -9.26 8.78
C GLU A 49 8.12 -10.37 8.93
N VAL A 50 7.15 -10.17 9.82
CA VAL A 50 6.01 -11.09 9.98
C VAL A 50 5.09 -10.99 8.77
N TRP A 51 4.81 -9.81 8.26
CA TRP A 51 4.04 -9.64 7.03
C TRP A 51 4.68 -10.37 5.85
N TRP A 52 5.99 -10.19 5.66
CA TRP A 52 6.72 -10.88 4.61
C TRP A 52 6.67 -12.39 4.75
N SER A 53 7.00 -12.92 5.94
CA SER A 53 6.95 -14.36 6.19
C SER A 53 5.56 -14.96 6.00
N ASN A 54 4.52 -14.22 6.39
CA ASN A 54 3.13 -14.62 6.23
C ASN A 54 2.66 -14.54 4.77
N ALA A 55 3.11 -13.54 4.02
CA ALA A 55 2.84 -13.47 2.58
C ALA A 55 3.43 -14.68 1.84
N VAL A 56 4.69 -15.01 2.15
CA VAL A 56 5.33 -16.21 1.61
C VAL A 56 4.58 -17.48 2.02
N ALA A 57 4.17 -17.60 3.28
CA ALA A 57 3.45 -18.76 3.78
C ALA A 57 2.06 -18.92 3.11
N ALA A 58 1.30 -17.83 2.98
CA ALA A 58 0.00 -17.83 2.34
C ALA A 58 0.09 -18.21 0.85
N VAL A 59 1.06 -17.66 0.14
CA VAL A 59 1.30 -18.00 -1.28
C VAL A 59 1.72 -19.47 -1.43
N ARG A 60 2.61 -19.97 -0.58
CA ARG A 60 3.05 -21.38 -0.62
C ARG A 60 1.92 -22.37 -0.37
N GLN A 61 0.95 -22.05 0.48
CA GLN A 61 -0.23 -22.89 0.66
C GLN A 61 -0.96 -23.15 -0.67
N ILE A 62 -0.99 -22.14 -1.55
CA ILE A 62 -1.58 -22.27 -2.88
C ILE A 62 -0.65 -23.02 -3.83
N THR A 63 0.61 -22.57 -3.95
CA THR A 63 1.53 -23.06 -4.97
C THR A 63 1.96 -24.50 -4.73
N ASP A 64 2.11 -24.90 -3.47
CA ASP A 64 2.49 -26.27 -3.10
C ASP A 64 1.33 -27.26 -3.26
N ALA A 65 0.09 -26.78 -3.00
CA ALA A 65 -1.12 -27.59 -3.17
C ALA A 65 -1.57 -27.70 -4.65
N HIS A 66 -1.28 -26.70 -5.45
CA HIS A 66 -1.74 -26.57 -6.85
C HIS A 66 -0.60 -26.14 -7.80
N PRO A 67 0.45 -26.96 -7.98
CA PRO A 67 1.60 -26.62 -8.79
C PRO A 67 1.24 -26.32 -10.25
N ASP A 68 0.28 -27.04 -10.81
CA ASP A 68 -0.21 -26.85 -12.18
C ASP A 68 -0.85 -25.46 -12.38
N MET A 69 -1.55 -24.95 -11.37
CA MET A 69 -2.13 -23.60 -11.39
C MET A 69 -1.04 -22.55 -11.18
N ALA A 70 -0.06 -22.83 -10.32
CA ALA A 70 1.04 -21.92 -10.01
C ALA A 70 1.87 -21.58 -11.26
N GLU A 71 2.14 -22.54 -12.11
CA GLU A 71 2.85 -22.36 -13.40
C GLU A 71 2.07 -21.47 -14.38
N ASN A 72 0.78 -21.29 -14.19
CA ASN A 72 -0.10 -20.52 -15.04
C ASN A 72 -0.52 -19.16 -14.43
N ILE A 73 0.16 -18.72 -13.36
CA ILE A 73 -0.01 -17.37 -12.81
C ILE A 73 0.62 -16.37 -13.76
N VAL A 74 -0.19 -15.47 -14.31
CA VAL A 74 0.25 -14.47 -15.29
C VAL A 74 0.43 -13.08 -14.71
N SER A 75 -0.10 -12.83 -13.52
CA SER A 75 0.00 -11.54 -12.84
C SER A 75 -0.19 -11.72 -11.34
N ALA A 76 0.40 -10.80 -10.56
CA ALA A 76 0.16 -10.70 -9.14
C ALA A 76 -0.14 -9.25 -8.76
N GLY A 77 -1.05 -9.07 -7.79
CA GLY A 77 -1.36 -7.79 -7.19
C GLY A 77 -1.30 -7.87 -5.67
N VAL A 78 -0.86 -6.80 -5.04
CA VAL A 78 -0.78 -6.70 -3.58
C VAL A 78 -1.66 -5.56 -3.11
N SER A 79 -2.48 -5.83 -2.11
CA SER A 79 -3.21 -4.86 -1.32
C SER A 79 -2.72 -4.93 0.12
N GLY A 80 -2.77 -3.83 0.83
CA GLY A 80 -2.33 -3.85 2.22
C GLY A 80 -2.84 -2.64 2.99
N MET A 81 -2.69 -2.70 4.30
CA MET A 81 -2.97 -1.56 5.16
C MET A 81 -2.12 -0.35 4.80
N VAL A 82 -2.75 0.78 4.66
CA VAL A 82 -2.09 2.09 4.54
C VAL A 82 -2.44 2.89 5.81
N PRO A 83 -1.49 3.60 6.41
CA PRO A 83 -0.17 4.04 5.99
C PRO A 83 0.96 3.36 6.78
N ALA A 84 1.38 2.17 6.42
CA ALA A 84 2.39 1.42 7.18
C ALA A 84 3.84 1.87 6.91
N LEU A 85 4.14 2.44 5.76
CA LEU A 85 5.51 2.78 5.35
C LEU A 85 6.13 3.98 6.07
N ALA A 86 5.33 4.87 6.65
CA ALA A 86 5.84 6.07 7.33
C ALA A 86 6.33 5.80 8.77
N LEU A 87 6.01 4.65 9.35
CA LEU A 87 6.23 4.38 10.77
C LEU A 87 7.51 3.60 11.09
N ASN A 88 8.16 2.98 10.11
CA ASN A 88 9.36 2.16 10.32
C ASN A 88 10.68 2.94 10.24
N GLY A 89 10.66 4.27 10.22
CA GLY A 89 11.89 5.06 10.09
C GLY A 89 12.60 4.89 8.74
N GLU A 90 12.03 4.11 7.83
CA GLU A 90 12.50 3.99 6.46
C GLU A 90 12.23 5.30 5.72
N ASN A 91 13.28 5.84 5.16
CA ASN A 91 13.17 7.05 4.37
C ASN A 91 12.50 6.70 3.03
N PHE A 92 11.52 7.51 2.62
CA PHE A 92 10.80 7.35 1.35
C PHE A 92 11.72 7.17 0.14
N SER A 93 12.89 7.81 0.17
CA SER A 93 13.92 7.66 -0.87
C SER A 93 14.42 6.22 -0.98
N THR A 94 14.64 5.54 0.16
CA THR A 94 15.07 4.15 0.19
C THR A 94 14.00 3.22 -0.36
N ALA A 95 12.72 3.43 0.02
CA ALA A 95 11.62 2.65 -0.51
C ALA A 95 11.47 2.83 -2.04
N ALA A 96 11.53 4.07 -2.52
CA ALA A 96 11.48 4.37 -3.95
C ALA A 96 12.69 3.79 -4.72
N GLU A 97 13.86 3.68 -4.08
CA GLU A 97 15.03 3.04 -4.65
C GLU A 97 14.89 1.53 -4.79
N LEU A 98 14.40 0.88 -3.75
CA LEU A 98 14.19 -0.58 -3.73
C LEU A 98 13.15 -1.01 -4.77
N LEU A 99 12.05 -0.27 -4.89
CA LEU A 99 11.00 -0.57 -5.85
C LEU A 99 11.39 -0.21 -7.29
N GLY A 100 12.19 0.83 -7.46
CA GLY A 100 12.73 1.22 -8.78
C GLY A 100 11.64 1.34 -9.85
N ARG A 101 11.78 0.60 -10.93
CA ARG A 101 10.83 0.59 -12.06
C ARG A 101 9.52 -0.15 -11.78
N ASP A 102 9.46 -0.92 -10.71
CA ASP A 102 8.27 -1.66 -10.32
C ASP A 102 7.27 -0.77 -9.54
N LEU A 103 7.72 0.43 -9.12
CA LEU A 103 6.85 1.46 -8.57
C LEU A 103 6.00 2.08 -9.68
N CYS A 104 4.77 1.63 -9.84
CA CYS A 104 3.87 2.08 -10.91
C CYS A 104 2.73 2.98 -10.42
N HIS A 105 2.44 3.02 -9.13
CA HIS A 105 1.41 3.86 -8.54
C HIS A 105 1.77 4.28 -7.12
N VAL A 106 1.42 5.52 -6.74
CA VAL A 106 1.62 6.07 -5.41
C VAL A 106 0.32 6.68 -4.91
N HIS A 107 -0.12 6.24 -3.73
CA HIS A 107 -1.13 6.95 -2.96
C HIS A 107 -0.46 8.04 -2.13
N PHE A 108 -1.03 9.24 -2.14
CA PHE A 108 -0.39 10.42 -1.61
C PHE A 108 -1.30 11.09 -0.59
N ILE A 109 -0.95 10.95 0.69
CA ILE A 109 -1.71 11.47 1.82
C ILE A 109 -0.78 12.21 2.77
N ASP A 110 -1.22 13.34 3.29
CA ASP A 110 -0.50 14.07 4.33
C ASP A 110 -1.07 13.73 5.71
N ILE A 111 -0.29 13.95 6.75
CA ILE A 111 -0.67 13.60 8.13
C ILE A 111 -0.25 14.73 9.06
N ASP A 112 -1.13 15.10 10.00
CA ASP A 112 -0.77 15.97 11.11
C ASP A 112 -0.30 15.12 12.30
N LEU A 113 0.99 14.79 12.33
CA LEU A 113 1.58 13.96 13.39
C LEU A 113 1.41 14.55 14.80
N PRO A 114 1.53 15.88 15.03
CA PRO A 114 1.33 16.47 16.35
C PRO A 114 -0.11 16.42 16.88
N LYS A 115 -1.10 16.30 16.00
CA LYS A 115 -2.53 16.40 16.33
C LYS A 115 -3.31 15.11 16.13
N ASN A 116 -2.78 13.98 16.52
CA ASN A 116 -3.41 12.65 16.45
C ASN A 116 -3.36 11.93 15.09
N GLY A 117 -2.44 12.26 14.20
CA GLY A 117 -2.26 11.53 12.95
C GLY A 117 -3.46 11.60 12.01
N MET A 118 -4.19 12.73 12.00
CA MET A 118 -5.30 12.91 11.07
C MET A 118 -4.80 12.95 9.63
N CYS A 119 -5.48 12.21 8.77
CA CYS A 119 -5.22 12.19 7.34
C CYS A 119 -5.68 13.51 6.71
N LEU A 120 -4.77 14.18 6.01
CA LEU A 120 -4.96 15.51 5.46
C LEU A 120 -4.64 15.54 3.96
N ALA A 121 -5.17 16.56 3.29
CA ALA A 121 -4.80 16.84 1.90
C ALA A 121 -3.29 17.14 1.81
N PRO A 122 -2.61 16.76 0.74
CA PRO A 122 -1.20 17.06 0.53
C PRO A 122 -0.89 18.55 0.73
N GLY A 123 0.03 18.85 1.63
CA GLY A 123 0.42 20.22 2.02
C GLY A 123 -0.36 20.81 3.19
N ASP A 124 -1.33 20.12 3.76
CA ASP A 124 -2.07 20.56 4.97
C ASP A 124 -1.51 19.94 6.25
N GLY A 125 -0.68 18.90 6.13
CA GLY A 125 -0.07 18.21 7.25
C GLY A 125 1.37 18.64 7.52
N THR A 126 2.11 17.73 8.13
CA THR A 126 3.50 17.96 8.58
C THR A 126 4.52 17.08 7.85
N LEU A 127 4.08 16.23 6.92
CA LEU A 127 5.00 15.40 6.15
C LEU A 127 5.73 16.25 5.07
N PRO A 128 6.97 15.91 4.72
CA PRO A 128 7.75 16.62 3.71
C PRO A 128 7.28 16.23 2.28
N MET A 129 6.01 16.51 1.97
CA MET A 129 5.35 16.06 0.75
C MET A 129 6.06 16.52 -0.53
N LYS A 130 6.65 17.73 -0.52
CA LYS A 130 7.42 18.25 -1.67
C LYS A 130 8.70 17.45 -1.89
N ASP A 131 9.37 17.04 -0.80
CA ASP A 131 10.59 16.25 -0.90
C ASP A 131 10.27 14.84 -1.45
N TYR A 132 9.12 14.28 -1.11
CA TYR A 132 8.65 13.01 -1.68
C TYR A 132 8.41 13.12 -3.19
N LEU A 133 7.76 14.18 -3.65
CA LEU A 133 7.58 14.42 -5.08
C LEU A 133 8.92 14.61 -5.78
N LYS A 134 9.85 15.34 -5.16
CA LYS A 134 11.20 15.50 -5.69
C LYS A 134 11.94 14.15 -5.82
N VAL A 135 11.83 13.27 -4.84
CA VAL A 135 12.42 11.93 -4.91
C VAL A 135 11.86 11.13 -6.10
N LEU A 136 10.56 11.18 -6.34
CA LEU A 136 9.93 10.54 -7.49
C LEU A 136 10.45 11.12 -8.80
N SER A 137 10.53 12.46 -8.89
CA SER A 137 11.08 13.16 -10.06
C SER A 137 12.52 12.80 -10.35
N ASP A 138 13.38 12.91 -9.36
CA ASP A 138 14.81 12.62 -9.49
C ASP A 138 15.07 11.18 -9.96
N ARG A 139 14.12 10.27 -9.75
CA ARG A 139 14.16 8.87 -10.18
C ARG A 139 13.46 8.61 -11.51
N GLY A 140 12.92 9.63 -12.14
CA GLY A 140 12.20 9.52 -13.42
C GLY A 140 10.89 8.72 -13.30
N TYR A 141 10.21 8.85 -12.17
CA TYR A 141 8.91 8.20 -11.98
C TYR A 141 7.87 8.71 -12.99
N THR A 142 7.19 7.80 -13.66
CA THR A 142 6.16 8.11 -14.68
C THR A 142 4.82 7.48 -14.36
N GLY A 143 4.68 6.87 -13.18
CA GLY A 143 3.45 6.22 -12.74
C GLY A 143 2.38 7.22 -12.29
N GLY A 144 1.24 6.70 -11.86
CA GLY A 144 0.13 7.49 -11.35
C GLY A 144 0.35 7.94 -9.90
N ILE A 145 -0.13 9.13 -9.56
CA ILE A 145 -0.23 9.62 -8.17
C ILE A 145 -1.70 9.90 -7.88
N THR A 146 -2.24 9.26 -6.85
CA THR A 146 -3.61 9.48 -6.39
C THR A 146 -3.59 10.19 -5.04
N PRO A 147 -4.13 11.42 -4.93
CA PRO A 147 -4.39 12.02 -3.63
C PRO A 147 -5.42 11.19 -2.88
N GLU A 148 -5.14 10.91 -1.63
CA GLU A 148 -6.01 10.11 -0.78
C GLU A 148 -6.49 10.94 0.40
N LEU A 149 -7.82 11.02 0.58
CA LEU A 149 -8.47 11.80 1.63
C LEU A 149 -9.30 10.87 2.51
N TRP A 150 -8.83 10.61 3.70
CA TRP A 150 -9.47 9.69 4.63
C TRP A 150 -10.15 10.39 5.80
N GLY A 151 -11.18 9.73 6.35
CA GLY A 151 -11.83 10.14 7.58
C GLY A 151 -12.85 11.24 7.38
N THR A 152 -13.20 11.90 8.46
CA THR A 152 -14.31 12.86 8.52
C THR A 152 -13.91 14.30 8.23
N THR A 153 -12.61 14.58 8.14
CA THR A 153 -12.07 15.95 8.04
C THR A 153 -12.64 16.74 6.88
N TYR A 154 -12.87 16.08 5.74
CA TYR A 154 -13.29 16.73 4.50
C TYR A 154 -14.71 16.36 4.06
N HIS A 155 -15.52 15.70 4.90
CA HIS A 155 -16.88 15.27 4.52
C HIS A 155 -17.76 16.37 3.94
N HIS A 156 -17.63 17.59 4.45
CA HIS A 156 -18.43 18.73 4.04
C HIS A 156 -17.81 19.56 2.91
N CYS A 157 -16.58 19.22 2.51
CA CYS A 157 -15.83 19.96 1.49
C CYS A 157 -14.90 19.04 0.66
N ALA A 158 -15.32 17.80 0.39
CA ALA A 158 -14.49 16.78 -0.27
C ALA A 158 -14.00 17.22 -1.66
N GLU A 159 -14.86 17.91 -2.43
CA GLU A 159 -14.50 18.41 -3.75
C GLU A 159 -13.41 19.47 -3.68
N GLN A 160 -13.54 20.46 -2.79
CA GLN A 160 -12.53 21.51 -2.60
C GLN A 160 -11.20 20.92 -2.08
N ALA A 161 -11.27 19.92 -1.19
CA ALA A 161 -10.07 19.24 -0.70
C ALA A 161 -9.36 18.45 -1.80
N MET A 162 -10.10 17.82 -2.70
CA MET A 162 -9.54 17.12 -3.86
C MET A 162 -8.95 18.12 -4.87
N GLU A 163 -9.64 19.21 -5.18
CA GLU A 163 -9.13 20.27 -6.04
C GLU A 163 -7.81 20.86 -5.50
N LYS A 164 -7.75 21.12 -4.20
CA LYS A 164 -6.54 21.57 -3.51
C LYS A 164 -5.40 20.55 -3.62
N SER A 165 -5.69 19.28 -3.40
CA SER A 165 -4.71 18.20 -3.53
C SER A 165 -4.15 18.12 -4.95
N LEU A 166 -5.01 18.21 -5.94
CA LEU A 166 -4.60 18.21 -7.36
C LEU A 166 -3.80 19.47 -7.72
N ALA A 167 -4.15 20.62 -7.16
CA ALA A 167 -3.37 21.86 -7.34
C ALA A 167 -1.98 21.70 -6.74
N PHE A 168 -1.87 21.19 -5.50
CA PHE A 168 -0.58 20.94 -4.86
C PHE A 168 0.31 20.01 -5.71
N LEU A 169 -0.27 18.91 -6.23
CA LEU A 169 0.47 18.00 -7.10
C LEU A 169 0.94 18.70 -8.39
N ARG A 170 0.09 19.48 -9.05
CA ARG A 170 0.44 20.20 -10.29
C ARG A 170 1.53 21.26 -10.07
N GLU A 171 1.49 21.98 -8.95
CA GLU A 171 2.46 23.03 -8.63
C GLU A 171 3.83 22.46 -8.23
N ASN A 172 3.87 21.23 -7.73
CA ASN A 172 5.08 20.57 -7.22
C ASN A 172 5.44 19.30 -8.03
N SER A 173 4.67 18.99 -9.08
CA SER A 173 4.93 17.81 -9.91
C SER A 173 6.07 18.03 -10.90
N LEU A 174 6.54 17.01 -11.24
CA LEU A 174 7.53 16.35 -12.06
C LEU A 174 7.63 16.92 -13.45
#